data_5f30d46dcea787b037437b78d13000bb
#
_entry.id   5f30d46dcea787b037437b78d13000bb
#
_cell.length_a   1.000
_cell.length_b   1.000
_cell.length_c   1.000
_cell.angle_alpha   90.00
_cell.angle_beta   90.00
_cell.angle_gamma   90.00
#
_symmetry.space_group_name_H-M   'P 1'
#
loop_
_entity.id
_entity.type
_entity.pdbx_description
1 polymer ?
#
loop_
_entity_poly.entity_id
_entity_poly.type
_entity_poly.pdbx_seq_one_letter_code
_entity_poly.pdbx_strand_id
1 'polypeptide(L)'
;RRLYDEGLTNPGFGGEVLRVDGCCCILFTGESDQPDTVRQLLLDEIERVRKEGVDREIFTLCKNEKYGQLIENLENVEDSASQMADFALAGQTVAQQITMLAGLTAEDADAALQHILRPERMAVMNIEPDGTAVEEDEEEETEE
;
A
#
# COMPACT_ATOMS: atom_id res chain seq x y z
N ARG A 1 7.45 2.73 -9.13
CA ARG A 1 7.86 3.51 -10.30
C ARG A 1 8.93 2.76 -11.11
N ARG A 2 10.04 2.31 -10.50
CA ARG A 2 11.12 1.58 -11.21
C ARG A 2 10.59 0.40 -12.03
N LEU A 3 9.76 -0.48 -11.45
CA LEU A 3 9.19 -1.64 -12.13
C LEU A 3 8.35 -1.24 -13.36
N TYR A 4 7.62 -0.14 -13.26
CA TYR A 4 6.86 0.41 -14.38
C TYR A 4 7.77 1.00 -15.46
N ASP A 5 8.77 1.78 -15.05
CA ASP A 5 9.73 2.40 -15.99
C ASP A 5 10.54 1.33 -16.75
N GLU A 6 10.78 0.17 -16.15
CA GLU A 6 11.41 -1.01 -16.78
C GLU A 6 10.42 -1.89 -17.58
N GLY A 7 9.13 -1.53 -17.64
CA GLY A 7 8.09 -2.26 -18.38
C GLY A 7 7.72 -3.62 -17.77
N LEU A 8 8.01 -3.84 -16.49
CA LEU A 8 7.75 -5.09 -15.79
C LEU A 8 6.35 -5.17 -15.18
N THR A 9 5.69 -4.03 -15.02
CA THR A 9 4.35 -3.94 -14.41
C THR A 9 3.51 -2.88 -15.11
N ASN A 10 2.18 -3.01 -15.00
CA ASN A 10 1.26 -1.98 -15.47
C ASN A 10 1.16 -0.80 -14.47
N PRO A 11 0.46 0.31 -14.83
CA PRO A 11 0.26 1.46 -13.94
C PRO A 11 -0.53 1.16 -12.68
N GLY A 12 -1.29 0.05 -12.66
CA GLY A 12 -2.07 -0.40 -11.51
C GLY A 12 -1.25 -1.09 -10.43
N PHE A 13 0.05 -1.32 -10.66
CA PHE A 13 0.91 -1.92 -9.65
C PHE A 13 1.11 -0.98 -8.47
N GLY A 14 0.74 -1.43 -7.28
CA GLY A 14 0.82 -0.62 -6.08
C GLY A 14 1.02 -1.44 -4.81
N GLY A 15 1.19 -0.72 -3.72
CA GLY A 15 1.28 -1.30 -2.38
C GLY A 15 0.32 -0.62 -1.42
N GLU A 16 -0.30 -1.40 -0.57
CA GLU A 16 -1.21 -0.91 0.46
C GLU A 16 -0.94 -1.60 1.80
N VAL A 17 -1.38 -0.96 2.87
CA VAL A 17 -1.33 -1.52 4.21
C VAL A 17 -2.72 -2.03 4.58
N LEU A 18 -2.85 -3.34 4.66
CA LEU A 18 -4.08 -3.99 5.09
C LEU A 18 -4.04 -4.21 6.61
N ARG A 19 -5.07 -3.71 7.29
CA ARG A 19 -5.28 -3.90 8.72
C ARG A 19 -6.58 -4.64 8.95
N VAL A 20 -6.48 -5.80 9.57
CA VAL A 20 -7.62 -6.57 10.06
C VAL A 20 -7.37 -6.83 11.54
N ASP A 21 -8.41 -7.09 12.30
CA ASP A 21 -8.31 -7.29 13.74
C ASP A 21 -7.20 -8.30 14.11
N GLY A 22 -6.19 -7.82 14.82
CA GLY A 22 -5.02 -8.60 15.22
C GLY A 22 -3.97 -8.87 14.11
N CYS A 23 -4.18 -8.39 12.89
CA CYS A 23 -3.25 -8.60 11.77
C CYS A 23 -2.94 -7.29 11.04
N CYS A 24 -1.68 -7.12 10.65
CA CYS A 24 -1.23 -6.03 9.77
C CYS A 24 -0.30 -6.62 8.71
N CYS A 25 -0.59 -6.38 7.45
CA CYS A 25 0.28 -6.78 6.36
C CYS A 25 0.43 -5.66 5.33
N ILE A 26 1.52 -5.73 4.57
CA ILE A 26 1.71 -4.90 3.38
C ILE A 26 1.40 -5.80 2.18
N LEU A 27 0.46 -5.38 1.37
CA LEU A 27 0.03 -6.08 0.16
C LEU A 27 0.58 -5.33 -1.06
N PHE A 28 1.25 -6.04 -1.95
CA PHE A 28 1.62 -5.56 -3.28
C PHE A 28 0.80 -6.30 -4.31
N THR A 29 0.10 -5.56 -5.15
CA THR A 29 -0.77 -6.10 -6.21
C THR A 29 -0.48 -5.43 -7.53
N GLY A 30 -0.71 -6.14 -8.62
CA GLY A 30 -0.56 -5.63 -9.97
C GLY A 30 -0.45 -6.75 -10.99
N GLU A 31 -0.30 -6.37 -12.24
CA GLU A 31 -0.19 -7.28 -13.38
C GLU A 31 1.22 -7.23 -13.96
N SER A 32 1.70 -8.37 -14.39
CA SER A 32 3.03 -8.52 -14.98
C SER A 32 3.10 -9.76 -15.86
N ASP A 33 3.77 -9.63 -17.01
CA ASP A 33 4.14 -10.78 -17.85
C ASP A 33 5.33 -11.56 -17.28
N GLN A 34 5.99 -11.02 -16.23
CA GLN A 34 7.18 -11.60 -15.60
C GLN A 34 7.08 -11.61 -14.08
N PRO A 35 6.08 -12.32 -13.49
CA PRO A 35 5.79 -12.24 -12.06
C PRO A 35 6.97 -12.69 -11.18
N ASP A 36 7.76 -13.66 -11.59
CA ASP A 36 8.95 -14.11 -10.85
C ASP A 36 10.05 -13.04 -10.81
N THR A 37 10.25 -12.31 -11.90
CA THR A 37 11.19 -11.19 -11.96
C THR A 37 10.76 -10.06 -11.03
N VAL A 38 9.49 -9.69 -11.05
CA VAL A 38 8.91 -8.67 -10.16
C VAL A 38 9.05 -9.09 -8.69
N ARG A 39 8.74 -10.35 -8.38
CA ARG A 39 8.91 -10.90 -7.04
C ARG A 39 10.35 -10.78 -6.55
N GLN A 40 11.33 -11.16 -7.38
CA GLN A 40 12.74 -11.09 -6.99
C GLN A 40 13.19 -9.65 -6.74
N LEU A 41 12.81 -8.72 -7.62
CA LEU A 41 13.12 -7.30 -7.44
C LEU A 41 12.49 -6.70 -6.18
N LEU A 42 11.28 -7.14 -5.83
CA LEU A 42 10.64 -6.74 -4.56
C LEU A 42 11.40 -7.28 -3.35
N LEU A 43 11.85 -8.53 -3.39
CA LEU A 43 12.64 -9.12 -2.31
C LEU A 43 13.98 -8.41 -2.15
N ASP A 44 14.67 -8.13 -3.24
CA ASP A 44 15.95 -7.42 -3.23
C ASP A 44 15.77 -6.00 -2.64
N GLU A 45 14.68 -5.31 -3.00
CA GLU A 45 14.37 -3.99 -2.47
C GLU A 45 14.01 -4.04 -0.98
N ILE A 46 13.25 -5.05 -0.54
CA ILE A 46 12.96 -5.28 0.87
C ILE A 46 14.25 -5.48 1.66
N GLU A 47 15.16 -6.31 1.16
CA GLU A 47 16.46 -6.52 1.81
C GLU A 47 17.30 -5.24 1.86
N ARG A 48 17.30 -4.47 0.76
CA ARG A 48 18.01 -3.18 0.70
C ARG A 48 17.46 -2.23 1.76
N VAL A 49 16.16 -2.02 1.82
CA VAL A 49 15.54 -1.09 2.78
C VAL A 49 15.74 -1.57 4.23
N ARG A 50 15.69 -2.87 4.48
CA ARG A 50 15.98 -3.42 5.81
C ARG A 50 17.43 -3.18 6.24
N LYS A 51 18.37 -3.15 5.31
CA LYS A 51 19.80 -2.95 5.58
C LYS A 51 20.19 -1.48 5.68
N GLU A 52 19.65 -0.66 4.80
CA GLU A 52 20.02 0.75 4.63
C GLU A 52 19.12 1.72 5.39
N GLY A 53 17.90 1.25 5.75
CA GLY A 53 16.84 2.07 6.33
C GLY A 53 16.02 2.78 5.25
N VAL A 54 15.01 3.52 5.71
CA VAL A 54 14.16 4.35 4.85
C VAL A 54 14.92 5.59 4.39
N ASP A 55 14.65 5.99 3.15
CA ASP A 55 15.09 7.28 2.65
C ASP A 55 14.44 8.42 3.47
N ARG A 56 15.25 9.28 4.05
CA ARG A 56 14.79 10.35 4.96
C ARG A 56 13.98 11.42 4.26
N GLU A 57 14.27 11.72 3.01
CA GLU A 57 13.53 12.70 2.22
C GLU A 57 12.18 12.12 1.83
N ILE A 58 12.13 10.88 1.34
CA ILE A 58 10.88 10.18 1.02
C ILE A 58 10.01 10.03 2.27
N PHE A 59 10.60 9.64 3.40
CA PHE A 59 9.88 9.56 4.68
C PHE A 59 9.22 10.89 5.03
N THR A 60 9.95 11.99 4.92
CA THR A 60 9.44 13.33 5.24
C THR A 60 8.30 13.72 4.31
N LEU A 61 8.41 13.45 3.01
CA LEU A 61 7.36 13.71 2.03
C LEU A 61 6.10 12.90 2.34
N CYS A 62 6.22 11.60 2.55
CA CYS A 62 5.10 10.73 2.89
C CYS A 62 4.43 11.12 4.21
N LYS A 63 5.21 11.51 5.23
CA LYS A 63 4.69 12.00 6.51
C LYS A 63 3.87 13.26 6.32
N ASN A 64 4.39 14.24 5.55
CA ASN A 64 3.69 15.49 5.28
C ASN A 64 2.42 15.26 4.46
N GLU A 65 2.45 14.37 3.47
CA GLU A 65 1.28 13.96 2.70
C GLU A 65 0.19 13.37 3.60
N LYS A 66 0.56 12.41 4.46
CA LYS A 66 -0.39 11.80 5.41
C LYS A 66 -0.93 12.80 6.42
N TYR A 67 -0.12 13.75 6.86
CA TYR A 67 -0.58 14.83 7.73
C TYR A 67 -1.58 15.73 6.99
N GLY A 68 -1.29 16.11 5.75
CA GLY A 68 -2.20 16.89 4.90
C GLY A 68 -3.55 16.18 4.70
N GLN A 69 -3.53 14.90 4.32
CA GLN A 69 -4.74 14.08 4.17
C GLN A 69 -5.56 14.00 5.45
N LEU A 70 -4.90 13.84 6.60
CA LEU A 70 -5.59 13.81 7.90
C LEU A 70 -6.32 15.12 8.19
N ILE A 71 -5.71 16.26 7.89
CA ILE A 71 -6.34 17.58 8.08
C ILE A 71 -7.46 17.78 7.06
N GLU A 72 -7.24 17.46 5.78
CA GLU A 72 -8.25 17.60 4.73
C GLU A 72 -9.51 16.78 5.05
N ASN A 73 -9.37 15.55 5.51
CA ASN A 73 -10.51 14.72 5.91
C ASN A 73 -11.31 15.34 7.07
N LEU A 74 -10.70 16.16 7.93
CA LEU A 74 -11.41 16.84 9.02
C LEU A 74 -12.24 18.04 8.54
N GLU A 75 -12.02 18.53 7.33
CA GLU A 75 -12.81 19.62 6.73
C GLU A 75 -14.14 19.11 6.15
N ASN A 76 -14.23 17.81 5.83
CA ASN A 76 -15.43 17.16 5.35
C ASN A 76 -16.17 16.47 6.51
N VAL A 77 -17.45 16.73 6.68
CA VAL A 77 -18.25 16.21 7.82
C VAL A 77 -18.39 14.69 7.77
N GLU A 78 -18.59 14.10 6.58
CA GLU A 78 -18.77 12.67 6.40
C GLU A 78 -17.45 11.91 6.64
N ASP A 79 -16.38 12.39 6.03
CA ASP A 79 -15.03 11.82 6.19
C ASP A 79 -14.55 11.94 7.64
N SER A 80 -14.81 13.10 8.26
CA SER A 80 -14.50 13.36 9.66
C SER A 80 -15.22 12.39 10.59
N ALA A 81 -16.52 12.16 10.37
CA ALA A 81 -17.31 11.23 11.17
C ALA A 81 -16.80 9.79 11.03
N SER A 82 -16.52 9.34 9.80
CA SER A 82 -15.97 8.01 9.51
C SER A 82 -14.61 7.83 10.18
N GLN A 83 -13.72 8.82 10.03
CA GLN A 83 -12.38 8.79 10.62
C GLN A 83 -12.41 8.78 12.15
N MET A 84 -13.31 9.56 12.76
CA MET A 84 -13.51 9.55 14.22
C MET A 84 -14.01 8.19 14.71
N ALA A 85 -14.91 7.55 13.97
CA ALA A 85 -15.39 6.21 14.30
C ALA A 85 -14.27 5.18 14.22
N ASP A 86 -13.45 5.19 13.18
CA ASP A 86 -12.32 4.27 13.00
C ASP A 86 -11.30 4.42 14.13
N PHE A 87 -10.96 5.65 14.50
CA PHE A 87 -10.04 5.90 15.62
C PHE A 87 -10.65 5.46 16.96
N ALA A 88 -11.93 5.71 17.18
CA ALA A 88 -12.62 5.29 18.40
C ALA A 88 -12.66 3.76 18.53
N LEU A 89 -12.91 3.03 17.44
CA LEU A 89 -12.84 1.56 17.41
C LEU A 89 -11.44 1.04 17.76
N ALA A 90 -10.40 1.77 17.37
CA ALA A 90 -9.01 1.49 17.75
C ALA A 90 -8.64 1.98 19.17
N GLY A 91 -9.59 2.54 19.93
CA GLY A 91 -9.35 3.10 21.25
C GLY A 91 -8.55 4.40 21.26
N GLN A 92 -8.60 5.16 20.17
CA GLN A 92 -7.80 6.36 19.96
C GLN A 92 -8.71 7.57 19.63
N THR A 93 -8.13 8.77 19.73
CA THR A 93 -8.79 10.00 19.33
C THR A 93 -8.06 10.65 18.15
N VAL A 94 -8.74 11.51 17.41
CA VAL A 94 -8.12 12.31 16.33
C VAL A 94 -6.91 13.10 16.85
N ALA A 95 -7.01 13.73 18.02
CA ALA A 95 -5.92 14.49 18.61
C ALA A 95 -4.69 13.62 18.93
N GLN A 96 -4.90 12.40 19.40
CA GLN A 96 -3.82 11.42 19.61
C GLN A 96 -3.17 11.03 18.28
N GLN A 97 -3.95 10.80 17.23
CA GLN A 97 -3.43 10.47 15.90
C GLN A 97 -2.58 11.62 15.31
N ILE A 98 -3.06 12.84 15.41
CA ILE A 98 -2.31 14.03 14.97
C ILE A 98 -0.98 14.11 15.72
N THR A 99 -1.01 13.98 17.06
CA THR A 99 0.19 14.06 17.89
C THR A 99 1.18 12.92 17.56
N MET A 100 0.69 11.71 17.37
CA MET A 100 1.49 10.55 17.02
C MET A 100 2.14 10.74 15.65
N LEU A 101 1.38 11.15 14.64
CA LEU A 101 1.90 11.39 13.29
C LEU A 101 2.92 12.55 13.28
N ALA A 102 2.66 13.63 14.01
CA ALA A 102 3.61 14.73 14.15
C ALA A 102 4.93 14.30 14.80
N GLY A 103 4.86 13.41 15.81
CA GLY A 103 6.02 12.88 16.52
C GLY A 103 6.77 11.76 15.80
N LEU A 104 6.18 11.15 14.75
CA LEU A 104 6.77 10.00 14.05
C LEU A 104 8.13 10.36 13.44
N THR A 105 9.13 9.52 13.69
CA THR A 105 10.50 9.67 13.17
C THR A 105 10.82 8.61 12.11
N ALA A 106 11.86 8.84 11.34
CA ALA A 106 12.31 7.84 10.37
C ALA A 106 12.89 6.59 11.06
N GLU A 107 13.42 6.74 12.27
CA GLU A 107 13.88 5.64 13.13
C GLU A 107 12.71 4.74 13.55
N ASP A 108 11.54 5.32 13.83
CA ASP A 108 10.32 4.55 14.11
C ASP A 108 9.87 3.76 12.87
N ALA A 109 9.97 4.37 11.68
CA ALA A 109 9.69 3.69 10.43
C ALA A 109 10.67 2.54 10.16
N ASP A 110 11.97 2.74 10.38
CA ASP A 110 12.98 1.70 10.26
C ASP A 110 12.69 0.52 11.22
N ALA A 111 12.35 0.81 12.47
CA ALA A 111 12.00 -0.22 13.45
C ALA A 111 10.74 -1.00 13.04
N ALA A 112 9.71 -0.30 12.54
CA ALA A 112 8.48 -0.93 12.05
C ALA A 112 8.76 -1.83 10.83
N LEU A 113 9.56 -1.40 9.86
CA LEU A 113 9.93 -2.18 8.69
C LEU A 113 10.70 -3.45 9.05
N GLN A 114 11.65 -3.37 10.00
CA GLN A 114 12.36 -4.55 10.50
C GLN A 114 11.41 -5.58 11.09
N HIS A 115 10.31 -5.14 11.68
CA HIS A 115 9.32 -6.03 12.28
C HIS A 115 8.34 -6.60 11.26
N ILE A 116 7.91 -5.82 10.28
CA ILE A 116 6.88 -6.17 9.30
C ILE A 116 7.46 -6.89 8.08
N LEU A 117 8.49 -6.31 7.47
CA LEU A 117 9.10 -6.82 6.24
C LEU A 117 10.05 -7.99 6.53
N ARG A 118 9.49 -9.16 6.72
CA ARG A 118 10.23 -10.40 6.95
C ARG A 118 10.03 -11.36 5.80
N PRO A 119 11.06 -11.69 5.01
CA PRO A 119 10.95 -12.61 3.88
C PRO A 119 10.29 -13.95 4.23
N GLU A 120 10.55 -14.46 5.43
CA GLU A 120 9.96 -15.72 5.93
C GLU A 120 8.46 -15.64 6.24
N ARG A 121 7.87 -14.44 6.22
CA ARG A 121 6.43 -14.21 6.42
C ARG A 121 5.73 -13.74 5.15
N MET A 122 6.40 -13.78 4.02
CA MET A 122 5.84 -13.41 2.74
C MET A 122 5.08 -14.58 2.12
N ALA A 123 3.91 -14.30 1.57
CA ALA A 123 3.18 -15.17 0.68
C ALA A 123 3.06 -14.52 -0.70
N VAL A 124 3.12 -15.31 -1.75
CA VAL A 124 2.94 -14.86 -3.13
C VAL A 124 1.84 -15.69 -3.77
N MET A 125 0.96 -15.04 -4.50
CA MET A 125 -0.07 -15.69 -5.30
C MET A 125 -0.01 -15.11 -6.71
N ASN A 126 0.13 -15.97 -7.71
CA ASN A 126 0.00 -15.64 -9.12
C ASN A 126 -1.32 -16.22 -9.63
N ILE A 127 -2.06 -15.40 -10.36
CA ILE A 127 -3.25 -15.81 -11.09
C ILE A 127 -2.89 -15.73 -12.55
N GLU A 128 -2.90 -16.88 -13.24
CA GLU A 128 -2.61 -16.98 -14.65
C GLU A 128 -3.90 -17.21 -15.42
N PRO A 129 -4.05 -16.63 -16.63
CA PRO A 129 -5.20 -16.92 -17.47
C PRO A 129 -5.19 -18.42 -17.83
N ASP A 130 -6.33 -19.07 -17.75
CA ASP A 130 -6.51 -20.50 -18.06
C ASP A 130 -6.51 -20.80 -19.57
N GLY A 131 -6.34 -19.76 -20.41
CA GLY A 131 -6.32 -19.88 -21.87
C GLY A 131 -7.70 -20.04 -22.50
N THR A 132 -8.77 -20.03 -21.72
CA THR A 132 -10.13 -19.95 -22.26
C THR A 132 -10.42 -18.49 -22.61
N ALA A 133 -10.48 -18.16 -23.90
CA ALA A 133 -10.96 -16.87 -24.34
C ALA A 133 -12.42 -16.72 -23.85
N VAL A 134 -12.69 -15.72 -23.06
CA VAL A 134 -14.06 -15.27 -22.83
C VAL A 134 -14.51 -14.71 -24.17
N GLU A 135 -15.44 -15.39 -24.87
CA GLU A 135 -16.14 -14.80 -25.99
C GLU A 135 -16.91 -13.60 -25.40
N GLU A 136 -16.43 -12.39 -25.66
CA GLU A 136 -17.18 -11.18 -25.39
C GLU A 136 -18.41 -11.27 -26.29
N ASP A 137 -19.59 -11.53 -25.70
CA ASP A 137 -20.87 -11.37 -26.35
C ASP A 137 -20.97 -9.90 -26.78
N GLU A 138 -20.65 -9.62 -28.05
CA GLU A 138 -21.00 -8.36 -28.69
C GLU A 138 -22.52 -8.29 -28.71
N GLU A 139 -23.12 -7.69 -27.68
CA GLU A 139 -24.51 -7.27 -27.74
C GLU A 139 -24.64 -6.22 -28.87
N GLU A 140 -25.04 -6.67 -30.06
CA GLU A 140 -25.49 -5.77 -31.12
C GLU A 140 -26.66 -4.96 -30.57
N GLU A 141 -26.40 -3.73 -30.18
CA GLU A 141 -27.48 -2.73 -30.06
C GLU A 141 -28.11 -2.52 -31.44
N THR A 142 -29.13 -3.29 -31.74
CA THR A 142 -30.05 -2.97 -32.86
C THR A 142 -30.89 -1.79 -32.42
N GLU A 143 -30.49 -0.59 -32.86
CA GLU A 143 -31.36 0.59 -32.90
C GLU A 143 -32.58 0.31 -33.82
N GLU A 144 -33.78 0.37 -33.24
CA GLU A 144 -35.03 0.67 -33.96
C GLU A 144 -35.57 2.04 -33.55
#